data_d3b075adccd2b862dc24533b3d324e22
#
_entry.id   d3b075adccd2b862dc24533b3d324e22
#
_cell.length_a   1.000
_cell.length_b   1.000
_cell.length_c   1.000
_cell.angle_alpha   90.00
_cell.angle_beta   90.00
_cell.angle_gamma   90.00
#
_symmetry.space_group_name_H-M   'P 1'
#
loop_
_entity.id
_entity.type
_entity.pdbx_description
1 polymer ?
#
loop_
_entity_poly.entity_id
_entity_poly.type
_entity_poly.pdbx_seq_one_letter_code
_entity_poly.pdbx_strand_id
1 'polypeptide(L)'
;MSEELSKAVVRSSQVVAIIAPAIYTGFTFAYSHVVIPPLATHAPPKLLAKQWLQAYQFAPVFVAPLILTGTIANAAMAYLTRSARSRVQVLYAAAALATATIIPYTALYMEPGVNGAGKWKVQELLSDEGFELQQSGQGTDTDTANQKAKHWADSVDMKTIVQSWASINSWRYVITAVATLLSAIATVRSP
;
A
#
# COMPACT_ATOMS: atom_id res chain seq x y z
N MET A 1 -0.74 -7.83 -35.99
CA MET A 1 -0.68 -6.56 -35.20
C MET A 1 0.33 -5.66 -35.89
N SER A 2 -0.02 -4.43 -36.26
CA SER A 2 0.89 -3.53 -36.97
C SER A 2 2.09 -3.19 -36.04
N GLU A 3 3.24 -2.91 -36.63
CA GLU A 3 4.47 -2.53 -35.91
C GLU A 3 4.24 -1.28 -35.02
N GLU A 4 3.50 -0.33 -35.54
CA GLU A 4 3.13 0.90 -34.79
C GLU A 4 2.27 0.60 -33.55
N LEU A 5 1.31 -0.32 -33.65
CA LEU A 5 0.51 -0.71 -32.52
C LEU A 5 1.35 -1.41 -31.44
N SER A 6 2.30 -2.25 -31.87
CA SER A 6 3.24 -2.90 -30.94
C SER A 6 4.12 -1.88 -30.20
N LYS A 7 4.66 -0.87 -30.88
CA LYS A 7 5.45 0.19 -30.27
C LYS A 7 4.62 1.03 -29.29
N ALA A 8 3.37 1.36 -29.66
CA ALA A 8 2.48 2.10 -28.80
C ALA A 8 2.16 1.35 -27.48
N VAL A 9 1.87 0.05 -27.58
CA VAL A 9 1.63 -0.82 -26.41
C VAL A 9 2.85 -0.87 -25.49
N VAL A 10 4.04 -1.06 -26.04
CA VAL A 10 5.28 -1.08 -25.25
C VAL A 10 5.49 0.25 -24.52
N ARG A 11 5.38 1.39 -25.21
CA ARG A 11 5.55 2.72 -24.59
C ARG A 11 4.52 2.99 -23.50
N SER A 12 3.25 2.67 -23.75
CA SER A 12 2.20 2.82 -22.75
C SER A 12 2.47 1.95 -21.51
N SER A 13 2.90 0.71 -21.71
CA SER A 13 3.27 -0.19 -20.60
C SER A 13 4.46 0.34 -19.80
N GLN A 14 5.48 0.92 -20.45
CA GLN A 14 6.62 1.55 -19.80
C GLN A 14 6.19 2.73 -18.93
N VAL A 15 5.31 3.59 -19.45
CA VAL A 15 4.76 4.73 -18.71
C VAL A 15 3.99 4.27 -17.48
N VAL A 16 3.08 3.31 -17.63
CA VAL A 16 2.29 2.76 -16.51
C VAL A 16 3.18 2.05 -15.49
N ALA A 17 4.19 1.30 -15.94
CA ALA A 17 5.15 0.60 -15.09
C ALA A 17 5.91 1.54 -14.14
N ILE A 18 6.13 2.79 -14.54
CA ILE A 18 6.78 3.83 -13.71
C ILE A 18 5.75 4.62 -12.91
N ILE A 19 4.69 5.10 -13.56
CA ILE A 19 3.77 6.08 -12.95
C ILE A 19 2.93 5.44 -11.83
N ALA A 20 2.45 4.21 -12.01
CA ALA A 20 1.58 3.59 -11.00
C ALA A 20 2.28 3.39 -9.64
N PRO A 21 3.48 2.77 -9.56
CA PRO A 21 4.19 2.67 -8.30
C PRO A 21 4.71 4.03 -7.79
N ALA A 22 5.01 5.01 -8.66
CA ALA A 22 5.41 6.35 -8.25
C ALA A 22 4.27 7.11 -7.56
N ILE A 23 3.04 7.07 -8.11
CA ILE A 23 1.86 7.68 -7.48
C ILE A 23 1.58 7.01 -6.13
N TYR A 24 1.64 5.68 -6.07
CA TYR A 24 1.48 4.95 -4.82
C TYR A 24 2.53 5.35 -3.78
N THR A 25 3.78 5.48 -4.19
CA THR A 25 4.89 5.96 -3.34
C THR A 25 4.57 7.34 -2.76
N GLY A 26 4.21 8.30 -3.61
CA GLY A 26 3.87 9.66 -3.19
C GLY A 26 2.67 9.70 -2.25
N PHE A 27 1.61 8.95 -2.56
CA PHE A 27 0.43 8.84 -1.71
C PHE A 27 0.77 8.28 -0.32
N THR A 28 1.50 7.17 -0.25
CA THR A 28 1.85 6.51 1.02
C THR A 28 2.83 7.34 1.83
N PHE A 29 3.80 7.99 1.18
CA PHE A 29 4.72 8.94 1.82
C PHE A 29 3.97 10.12 2.43
N ALA A 30 3.13 10.79 1.65
CA ALA A 30 2.36 11.95 2.12
C ALA A 30 1.47 11.56 3.31
N TYR A 31 0.83 10.40 3.24
CA TYR A 31 -0.03 9.95 4.31
C TYR A 31 0.74 9.70 5.61
N SER A 32 1.88 9.00 5.53
CA SER A 32 2.68 8.67 6.72
C SER A 32 3.39 9.87 7.35
N HIS A 33 3.85 10.85 6.54
CA HIS A 33 4.72 11.93 7.01
C HIS A 33 4.07 13.31 7.04
N VAL A 34 3.00 13.52 6.26
CA VAL A 34 2.35 14.83 6.16
C VAL A 34 0.98 14.84 6.83
N VAL A 35 0.18 13.79 6.63
CA VAL A 35 -1.20 13.74 7.14
C VAL A 35 -1.26 13.25 8.59
N ILE A 36 -0.65 12.11 8.87
CA ILE A 36 -0.75 11.46 10.20
C ILE A 36 -0.11 12.27 11.34
N PRO A 37 1.08 12.88 11.23
CA PRO A 37 1.70 13.55 12.36
C PRO A 37 0.86 14.69 12.97
N PRO A 38 0.30 15.65 12.17
CA PRO A 38 -0.56 16.68 12.74
C PRO A 38 -1.87 16.11 13.32
N LEU A 39 -2.47 15.09 12.69
CA LEU A 39 -3.67 14.45 13.25
C LEU A 39 -3.38 13.82 14.61
N ALA A 40 -2.30 13.05 14.72
CA ALA A 40 -1.89 12.42 15.97
C ALA A 40 -1.50 13.45 17.07
N THR A 41 -1.11 14.67 16.69
CA THR A 41 -0.74 15.72 17.64
C THR A 41 -1.95 16.48 18.15
N HIS A 42 -2.92 16.79 17.31
CA HIS A 42 -3.97 17.76 17.60
C HIS A 42 -5.37 17.18 17.75
N ALA A 43 -5.66 16.01 17.15
CA ALA A 43 -7.00 15.43 17.22
C ALA A 43 -7.25 14.76 18.57
N PRO A 44 -8.43 14.99 19.21
CA PRO A 44 -8.87 14.20 20.35
C PRO A 44 -9.00 12.70 19.98
N PRO A 45 -8.87 11.76 20.95
CA PRO A 45 -8.80 10.32 20.65
C PRO A 45 -9.95 9.79 19.79
N LYS A 46 -11.19 10.15 20.06
CA LYS A 46 -12.37 9.71 19.25
C LYS A 46 -12.33 10.29 17.83
N LEU A 47 -11.94 11.56 17.67
CA LEU A 47 -11.83 12.16 16.35
C LEU A 47 -10.69 11.53 15.54
N LEU A 48 -9.55 11.28 16.19
CA LEU A 48 -8.42 10.59 15.57
C LEU A 48 -8.82 9.17 15.10
N ALA A 49 -9.58 8.43 15.94
CA ALA A 49 -10.09 7.12 15.61
C ALA A 49 -10.98 7.16 14.36
N LYS A 50 -11.95 8.09 14.29
CA LYS A 50 -12.83 8.28 13.13
C LYS A 50 -12.05 8.62 11.85
N GLN A 51 -11.12 9.57 11.94
CA GLN A 51 -10.34 10.01 10.79
C GLN A 51 -9.41 8.91 10.27
N TRP A 52 -8.75 8.17 11.18
CA TRP A 52 -7.91 7.05 10.80
C TRP A 52 -8.72 5.92 10.16
N LEU A 53 -9.86 5.54 10.76
CA LEU A 53 -10.74 4.50 10.22
C LEU A 53 -11.25 4.86 8.84
N GLN A 54 -11.75 6.08 8.66
CA GLN A 54 -12.25 6.56 7.38
C GLN A 54 -11.16 6.49 6.30
N ALA A 55 -9.97 6.97 6.59
CA ALA A 55 -8.86 6.91 5.66
C ALA A 55 -8.43 5.46 5.35
N TYR A 56 -8.39 4.59 6.36
CA TYR A 56 -8.11 3.17 6.19
C TYR A 56 -9.15 2.49 5.28
N GLN A 57 -10.43 2.81 5.44
CA GLN A 57 -11.52 2.25 4.63
C GLN A 57 -11.50 2.73 3.18
N PHE A 58 -11.14 3.99 2.93
CA PHE A 58 -11.08 4.55 1.58
C PHE A 58 -9.78 4.23 0.84
N ALA A 59 -8.68 4.01 1.55
CA ALA A 59 -7.38 3.77 0.92
C ALA A 59 -7.39 2.66 -0.15
N PRO A 60 -8.00 1.48 0.06
CA PRO A 60 -8.00 0.39 -0.93
C PRO A 60 -8.59 0.79 -2.29
N VAL A 61 -9.57 1.69 -2.31
CA VAL A 61 -10.21 2.17 -3.56
C VAL A 61 -9.19 2.84 -4.49
N PHE A 62 -8.24 3.57 -3.91
CA PHE A 62 -7.22 4.29 -4.68
C PHE A 62 -5.94 3.50 -4.88
N VAL A 63 -5.51 2.76 -3.84
CA VAL A 63 -4.18 2.14 -3.85
C VAL A 63 -4.17 0.76 -4.50
N ALA A 64 -5.25 -0.02 -4.44
CA ALA A 64 -5.27 -1.35 -5.04
C ALA A 64 -5.14 -1.31 -6.58
N PRO A 65 -5.83 -0.44 -7.30
CA PRO A 65 -5.61 -0.28 -8.75
C PRO A 65 -4.17 0.08 -9.09
N LEU A 66 -3.51 0.95 -8.31
CA LEU A 66 -2.11 1.34 -8.55
C LEU A 66 -1.14 0.17 -8.39
N ILE A 67 -1.32 -0.66 -7.34
CA ILE A 67 -0.52 -1.86 -7.13
C ILE A 67 -0.72 -2.85 -8.28
N LEU A 68 -1.98 -3.12 -8.63
CA LEU A 68 -2.30 -4.10 -9.68
C LEU A 68 -1.79 -3.65 -11.05
N THR A 69 -2.06 -2.42 -11.46
CA THR A 69 -1.63 -1.91 -12.76
C THR A 69 -0.11 -1.79 -12.85
N GLY A 70 0.56 -1.33 -11.78
CA GLY A 70 2.01 -1.27 -11.72
C GLY A 70 2.66 -2.66 -11.79
N THR A 71 2.12 -3.64 -11.07
CA THR A 71 2.59 -5.03 -11.11
C THR A 71 2.41 -5.64 -12.50
N ILE A 72 1.21 -5.52 -13.09
CA ILE A 72 0.90 -6.08 -14.41
C ILE A 72 1.77 -5.42 -15.49
N ALA A 73 1.92 -4.10 -15.48
CA ALA A 73 2.73 -3.40 -16.47
C ALA A 73 4.21 -3.82 -16.40
N ASN A 74 4.78 -3.91 -15.19
CA ASN A 74 6.16 -4.38 -15.01
C ASN A 74 6.33 -5.85 -15.41
N ALA A 75 5.38 -6.73 -15.08
CA ALA A 75 5.41 -8.13 -15.48
C ALA A 75 5.30 -8.29 -17.03
N ALA A 76 4.42 -7.50 -17.66
CA ALA A 76 4.29 -7.47 -19.12
C ALA A 76 5.60 -7.02 -19.78
N MET A 77 6.24 -5.96 -19.25
CA MET A 77 7.53 -5.49 -19.77
C MET A 77 8.64 -6.53 -19.57
N ALA A 78 8.68 -7.22 -18.42
CA ALA A 78 9.62 -8.32 -18.20
C ALA A 78 9.40 -9.46 -19.22
N TYR A 79 8.15 -9.77 -19.54
CA TYR A 79 7.84 -10.78 -20.55
C TYR A 79 8.22 -10.35 -21.97
N LEU A 80 7.93 -9.11 -22.35
CA LEU A 80 8.23 -8.58 -23.68
C LEU A 80 9.74 -8.46 -23.93
N THR A 81 10.55 -8.24 -22.88
CA THR A 81 12.01 -8.10 -22.98
C THR A 81 12.78 -9.41 -22.78
N ARG A 82 12.08 -10.56 -22.66
CA ARG A 82 12.68 -11.87 -22.33
C ARG A 82 13.67 -12.42 -23.36
N SER A 83 13.50 -12.10 -24.65
CA SER A 83 14.33 -12.63 -25.75
C SER A 83 15.78 -12.20 -25.67
N ALA A 84 16.07 -11.11 -24.99
CA ALA A 84 17.41 -10.56 -24.87
C ALA A 84 18.23 -11.13 -23.68
N ARG A 85 17.67 -12.02 -22.80
CA ARG A 85 18.27 -12.39 -21.50
C ARG A 85 18.91 -11.18 -20.80
N SER A 86 18.28 -10.05 -20.97
CA SER A 86 18.87 -8.75 -20.71
C SER A 86 18.69 -8.39 -19.24
N ARG A 87 19.61 -7.60 -18.71
CA ARG A 87 19.48 -6.92 -17.41
C ARG A 87 18.15 -6.15 -17.30
N VAL A 88 17.61 -5.71 -18.44
CA VAL A 88 16.30 -5.02 -18.55
C VAL A 88 15.14 -5.91 -18.10
N GLN A 89 15.10 -7.18 -18.56
CA GLN A 89 14.09 -8.13 -18.09
C GLN A 89 14.13 -8.32 -16.57
N VAL A 90 15.33 -8.48 -16.01
CA VAL A 90 15.51 -8.68 -14.56
C VAL A 90 15.04 -7.47 -13.77
N LEU A 91 15.32 -6.26 -14.25
CA LEU A 91 14.88 -5.02 -13.60
C LEU A 91 13.35 -4.89 -13.56
N TYR A 92 12.68 -5.14 -14.69
CA TYR A 92 11.21 -5.14 -14.73
C TYR A 92 10.60 -6.26 -13.86
N ALA A 93 11.17 -7.46 -13.90
CA ALA A 93 10.71 -8.57 -13.05
C ALA A 93 10.88 -8.23 -11.55
N ALA A 94 12.01 -7.67 -11.16
CA ALA A 94 12.23 -7.21 -9.78
C ALA A 94 11.28 -6.09 -9.37
N ALA A 95 10.98 -5.13 -10.27
CA ALA A 95 9.99 -4.09 -10.02
C ALA A 95 8.58 -4.66 -9.87
N ALA A 96 8.19 -5.64 -10.70
CA ALA A 96 6.91 -6.32 -10.58
C ALA A 96 6.78 -7.04 -9.23
N LEU A 97 7.80 -7.81 -8.84
CA LEU A 97 7.83 -8.53 -7.56
C LEU A 97 7.79 -7.55 -6.38
N ALA A 98 8.61 -6.49 -6.40
CA ALA A 98 8.60 -5.47 -5.35
C ALA A 98 7.22 -4.83 -5.20
N THR A 99 6.55 -4.45 -6.30
CA THR A 99 5.20 -3.88 -6.24
C THR A 99 4.18 -4.90 -5.72
N ALA A 100 4.25 -6.15 -6.18
CA ALA A 100 3.35 -7.21 -5.76
C ALA A 100 3.48 -7.56 -4.26
N THR A 101 4.68 -7.44 -3.66
CA THR A 101 4.91 -7.75 -2.24
C THR A 101 4.11 -6.85 -1.29
N ILE A 102 3.60 -5.71 -1.75
CA ILE A 102 2.72 -4.85 -0.94
C ILE A 102 1.46 -5.59 -0.50
N ILE A 103 0.93 -6.50 -1.33
CA ILE A 103 -0.28 -7.27 -1.02
C ILE A 103 -0.04 -8.20 0.18
N PRO A 104 0.90 -9.18 0.13
CA PRO A 104 1.15 -10.04 1.28
C PRO A 104 1.70 -9.27 2.49
N TYR A 105 2.49 -8.22 2.31
CA TYR A 105 2.93 -7.37 3.42
C TYR A 105 1.73 -6.77 4.16
N THR A 106 0.74 -6.25 3.43
CA THR A 106 -0.46 -5.71 4.04
C THR A 106 -1.32 -6.81 4.68
N ALA A 107 -1.63 -7.88 3.94
CA ALA A 107 -2.57 -8.90 4.38
C ALA A 107 -2.03 -9.79 5.52
N LEU A 108 -0.74 -10.13 5.50
CA LEU A 108 -0.15 -11.09 6.44
C LEU A 108 0.57 -10.43 7.62
N TYR A 109 0.99 -9.17 7.47
CA TYR A 109 1.73 -8.48 8.52
C TYR A 109 0.95 -7.29 9.10
N MET A 110 0.47 -6.36 8.26
CA MET A 110 -0.21 -5.18 8.78
C MET A 110 -1.62 -5.50 9.29
N GLU A 111 -2.39 -6.32 8.58
CA GLU A 111 -3.78 -6.62 8.95
C GLU A 111 -3.90 -7.33 10.30
N PRO A 112 -3.18 -8.42 10.60
CA PRO A 112 -3.28 -9.03 11.91
C PRO A 112 -2.54 -8.25 13.00
N GLY A 113 -1.69 -7.30 12.62
CA GLY A 113 -0.91 -6.44 13.51
C GLY A 113 -1.53 -5.06 13.70
N VAL A 114 -0.84 -4.05 13.18
CA VAL A 114 -1.14 -2.64 13.44
C VAL A 114 -2.51 -2.18 12.90
N ASN A 115 -2.96 -2.70 11.75
CA ASN A 115 -4.30 -2.39 11.23
C ASN A 115 -5.38 -2.98 12.15
N GLY A 116 -5.22 -4.24 12.53
CA GLY A 116 -6.12 -4.90 13.47
C GLY A 116 -6.17 -4.19 14.82
N ALA A 117 -5.00 -3.84 15.39
CA ALA A 117 -4.90 -3.06 16.62
C ALA A 117 -5.63 -1.70 16.51
N GLY A 118 -5.47 -1.02 15.38
CA GLY A 118 -6.18 0.24 15.10
C GLY A 118 -7.69 0.07 15.09
N LYS A 119 -8.18 -0.96 14.37
CA LYS A 119 -9.62 -1.27 14.32
C LYS A 119 -10.17 -1.65 15.70
N TRP A 120 -9.44 -2.46 16.46
CA TRP A 120 -9.80 -2.85 17.83
C TRP A 120 -9.92 -1.62 18.73
N LYS A 121 -8.95 -0.71 18.72
CA LYS A 121 -9.00 0.54 19.50
C LYS A 121 -10.12 1.48 19.03
N VAL A 122 -10.43 1.51 17.74
CA VAL A 122 -11.56 2.28 17.18
C VAL A 122 -12.87 1.76 17.77
N GLN A 123 -13.08 0.44 17.82
CA GLN A 123 -14.26 -0.16 18.44
C GLN A 123 -14.39 0.22 19.93
N GLU A 124 -13.28 0.12 20.68
CA GLU A 124 -13.27 0.54 22.09
C GLU A 124 -13.72 2.00 22.25
N LEU A 125 -13.18 2.91 21.44
CA LEU A 125 -13.45 4.35 21.54
C LEU A 125 -14.82 4.78 21.02
N LEU A 126 -15.42 4.02 20.08
CA LEU A 126 -16.67 4.39 19.40
C LEU A 126 -17.83 3.44 19.72
N SER A 127 -17.67 2.55 20.70
CA SER A 127 -18.72 1.62 21.12
C SER A 127 -19.99 2.34 21.59
N ASP A 128 -19.86 3.48 22.26
CA ASP A 128 -20.97 4.34 22.66
C ASP A 128 -21.68 5.05 21.49
N GLU A 129 -21.08 5.07 20.31
CA GLU A 129 -21.68 5.54 19.07
C GLU A 129 -22.22 4.39 18.19
N GLY A 130 -22.21 3.15 18.70
CA GLY A 130 -22.73 1.96 18.01
C GLY A 130 -21.80 1.35 16.98
N PHE A 131 -20.49 1.69 17.01
CA PHE A 131 -19.52 1.04 16.12
C PHE A 131 -19.11 -0.32 16.64
N GLU A 132 -19.31 -1.37 15.82
CA GLU A 132 -18.90 -2.73 16.10
C GLU A 132 -18.16 -3.36 14.92
N LEU A 133 -17.08 -4.08 15.20
CA LEU A 133 -16.35 -4.85 14.20
C LEU A 133 -17.10 -6.16 13.90
N GLN A 134 -17.19 -6.49 12.63
CA GLN A 134 -17.72 -7.77 12.19
C GLN A 134 -16.75 -8.90 12.56
N GLN A 135 -17.26 -9.99 13.14
CA GLN A 135 -16.44 -11.13 13.55
C GLN A 135 -15.99 -12.00 12.37
N SER A 136 -16.61 -11.86 11.21
CA SER A 136 -16.27 -12.59 9.98
C SER A 136 -16.64 -11.78 8.76
N GLY A 137 -15.84 -11.93 7.69
CA GLY A 137 -16.07 -11.22 6.43
C GLY A 137 -14.74 -10.78 5.77
N GLN A 138 -14.85 -10.07 4.67
CA GLN A 138 -13.72 -9.51 3.93
C GLN A 138 -13.73 -7.96 3.93
N GLY A 139 -14.50 -7.35 4.80
CA GLY A 139 -14.65 -5.90 4.88
C GLY A 139 -13.52 -5.23 5.66
N THR A 140 -13.39 -3.93 5.47
CA THR A 140 -12.47 -3.08 6.23
C THR A 140 -12.90 -2.89 7.69
N ASP A 141 -14.12 -3.27 8.02
CA ASP A 141 -14.75 -3.29 9.34
C ASP A 141 -14.68 -4.66 10.04
N THR A 142 -13.99 -5.64 9.45
CA THR A 142 -13.82 -6.97 10.05
C THR A 142 -12.70 -6.96 11.10
N ASP A 143 -12.93 -7.68 12.21
CA ASP A 143 -11.89 -7.93 13.23
C ASP A 143 -10.79 -8.84 12.66
N THR A 144 -9.62 -8.26 12.42
CA THR A 144 -8.45 -8.98 11.90
C THR A 144 -7.31 -9.03 12.92
N ALA A 145 -7.47 -8.40 14.09
CA ALA A 145 -6.44 -8.33 15.11
C ALA A 145 -6.10 -9.70 15.70
N ASN A 146 -4.82 -10.06 15.70
CA ASN A 146 -4.36 -11.19 16.50
C ASN A 146 -4.34 -10.84 18.00
N GLN A 147 -4.22 -11.84 18.88
CA GLN A 147 -4.26 -11.63 20.33
C GLN A 147 -3.19 -10.64 20.84
N LYS A 148 -1.99 -10.67 20.26
CA LYS A 148 -0.93 -9.74 20.64
C LYS A 148 -1.27 -8.30 20.28
N ALA A 149 -1.88 -8.10 19.11
CA ALA A 149 -2.33 -6.79 18.64
C ALA A 149 -3.46 -6.24 19.52
N LYS A 150 -4.42 -7.08 19.94
CA LYS A 150 -5.48 -6.71 20.88
C LYS A 150 -4.90 -6.27 22.23
N HIS A 151 -4.07 -7.11 22.85
CA HIS A 151 -3.40 -6.80 24.11
C HIS A 151 -2.59 -5.49 24.05
N TRP A 152 -1.87 -5.29 22.93
CA TRP A 152 -1.15 -4.06 22.75
C TRP A 152 -2.10 -2.87 22.62
N ALA A 153 -3.16 -2.99 21.83
CA ALA A 153 -4.15 -1.92 21.66
C ALA A 153 -4.83 -1.55 22.99
N ASP A 154 -5.13 -2.54 23.86
CA ASP A 154 -5.71 -2.29 25.18
C ASP A 154 -4.74 -1.51 26.10
N SER A 155 -3.43 -1.66 25.91
CA SER A 155 -2.38 -1.06 26.75
C SER A 155 -1.94 0.33 26.33
N VAL A 156 -2.32 0.81 25.12
CA VAL A 156 -1.87 2.09 24.58
C VAL A 156 -3.03 2.96 24.10
N ASP A 157 -2.77 4.25 23.87
CA ASP A 157 -3.74 5.17 23.29
C ASP A 157 -3.79 5.10 21.75
N MET A 158 -4.84 5.69 21.18
CA MET A 158 -5.02 5.75 19.73
C MET A 158 -3.89 6.49 19.01
N LYS A 159 -3.30 7.49 19.64
CA LYS A 159 -2.17 8.25 19.10
C LYS A 159 -0.96 7.36 18.87
N THR A 160 -0.60 6.55 19.86
CA THR A 160 0.51 5.60 19.80
C THR A 160 0.30 4.58 18.67
N ILE A 161 -0.94 4.07 18.51
CA ILE A 161 -1.28 3.13 17.45
C ILE A 161 -1.13 3.79 16.07
N VAL A 162 -1.65 4.99 15.88
CA VAL A 162 -1.61 5.70 14.59
C VAL A 162 -0.18 6.09 14.21
N GLN A 163 0.66 6.48 15.18
CA GLN A 163 2.08 6.75 14.93
C GLN A 163 2.85 5.47 14.55
N SER A 164 2.59 4.36 15.24
CA SER A 164 3.16 3.06 14.91
C SER A 164 2.71 2.60 13.52
N TRP A 165 1.42 2.80 13.21
CA TRP A 165 0.86 2.52 11.89
C TRP A 165 1.58 3.33 10.80
N ALA A 166 1.80 4.63 10.99
CA ALA A 166 2.52 5.47 10.04
C ALA A 166 3.96 4.99 9.80
N SER A 167 4.66 4.59 10.86
CA SER A 167 6.00 4.02 10.77
C SER A 167 6.06 2.72 9.99
N ILE A 168 5.15 1.78 10.27
CA ILE A 168 5.06 0.49 9.57
C ILE A 168 4.61 0.69 8.12
N ASN A 169 3.63 1.58 7.88
CA ASN A 169 3.15 1.95 6.56
C ASN A 169 4.25 2.56 5.68
N SER A 170 5.25 3.20 6.28
CA SER A 170 6.38 3.81 5.57
C SER A 170 7.18 2.81 4.72
N TRP A 171 7.28 1.55 5.11
CA TRP A 171 7.94 0.53 4.30
C TRP A 171 7.28 0.31 2.94
N ARG A 172 5.99 0.58 2.82
CA ARG A 172 5.25 0.46 1.56
C ARG A 172 5.74 1.45 0.52
N TYR A 173 5.97 2.72 0.89
CA TYR A 173 6.53 3.68 -0.07
C TYR A 173 8.01 3.40 -0.37
N VAL A 174 8.80 2.89 0.57
CA VAL A 174 10.19 2.51 0.32
C VAL A 174 10.25 1.41 -0.75
N ILE A 175 9.46 0.35 -0.58
CA ILE A 175 9.38 -0.76 -1.54
C ILE A 175 8.97 -0.26 -2.93
N THR A 176 7.92 0.57 -3.01
CA THR A 176 7.42 1.04 -4.31
C THR A 176 8.29 2.13 -4.94
N ALA A 177 9.04 2.92 -4.15
CA ALA A 177 10.07 3.81 -4.65
C ALA A 177 11.20 3.03 -5.34
N VAL A 178 11.64 1.93 -4.71
CA VAL A 178 12.62 1.02 -5.34
C VAL A 178 12.06 0.42 -6.63
N ALA A 179 10.80 -0.04 -6.63
CA ALA A 179 10.15 -0.54 -7.85
C ALA A 179 10.10 0.52 -8.96
N THR A 180 9.76 1.77 -8.61
CA THR A 180 9.75 2.90 -9.55
C THR A 180 11.14 3.13 -10.17
N LEU A 181 12.18 3.14 -9.35
CA LEU A 181 13.56 3.33 -9.82
C LEU A 181 14.00 2.19 -10.74
N LEU A 182 13.70 0.93 -10.38
CA LEU A 182 14.01 -0.23 -11.21
C LEU A 182 13.31 -0.16 -12.57
N SER A 183 12.03 0.23 -12.59
CA SER A 183 11.26 0.41 -13.82
C SER A 183 11.83 1.53 -14.69
N ALA A 184 12.18 2.67 -14.09
CA ALA A 184 12.77 3.80 -14.80
C ALA A 184 14.13 3.43 -15.43
N ILE A 185 15.01 2.77 -14.65
CA ILE A 185 16.32 2.30 -15.16
C ILE A 185 16.13 1.29 -16.29
N ALA A 186 15.16 0.37 -16.17
CA ALA A 186 14.84 -0.60 -17.20
C ALA A 186 14.37 0.09 -18.49
N THR A 187 13.49 1.09 -18.36
CA THR A 187 12.94 1.85 -19.49
C THR A 187 14.02 2.61 -20.24
N VAL A 188 14.94 3.30 -19.55
CA VAL A 188 16.05 4.05 -20.17
C VAL A 188 17.04 3.12 -20.90
N ARG A 189 17.16 1.86 -20.43
CA ARG A 189 18.04 0.86 -21.04
C ARG A 189 17.33 -0.03 -22.08
N SER A 190 16.04 0.16 -22.26
CA SER A 190 15.26 -0.54 -23.29
C SER A 190 15.55 0.08 -24.66
N PRO A 191 15.83 -0.71 -25.68
CA PRO A 191 16.05 -0.21 -27.05
C PRO A 191 14.82 0.44 -27.67
#